data_15f3e1f8594c0bade150779dd9924e38
#
_entry.id   15f3e1f8594c0bade150779dd9924e38
#
_cell.length_a   1.000
_cell.length_b   1.000
_cell.length_c   1.000
_cell.angle_alpha   90.00
_cell.angle_beta   90.00
_cell.angle_gamma   90.00
#
_symmetry.space_group_name_H-M   'P 1'
#
loop_
_entity.id
_entity.type
_entity.pdbx_description
1 polymer ?
#
loop_
_entity_poly.entity_id
_entity_poly.type
_entity_poly.pdbx_seq_one_letter_code
_entity_poly.pdbx_strand_id
1 'polypeptide(L)'
;MTFAPLQTERLALRRFTRSDARALTELAGAWEVARHTARIPHPLGPLAAESWIDGTRADMAAGAAFVFAVERRSDGALLGSASLGLDATRGGAELAYWLGRDHWGRGYATEAAARLVGLAFQTLGVGRVWAAAHDDNRASMRVLRKSGLRFERSGSLHLPARGGAAAVDFHGLDRRDWRPAPEPGTLPTLYVGAAALIDADDRVLIAKRPPGKAMAGLGGFP
;
A
#
# COMPACT_ATOMS: atom_id res chain seq x y z
N MET A 1 -0.60 -18.89 10.79
CA MET A 1 -1.46 -17.76 11.22
C MET A 1 -2.65 -17.61 10.27
N THR A 2 -3.87 -17.52 10.78
CA THR A 2 -5.06 -17.25 9.96
C THR A 2 -5.38 -15.76 10.11
N PHE A 3 -5.19 -14.99 9.05
CA PHE A 3 -5.60 -13.59 9.04
C PHE A 3 -7.04 -13.48 8.59
N ALA A 4 -7.87 -12.76 9.34
CA ALA A 4 -9.10 -12.21 8.80
C ALA A 4 -8.77 -11.27 7.63
N PRO A 5 -9.68 -11.08 6.66
CA PRO A 5 -9.46 -10.11 5.59
C PRO A 5 -9.09 -8.74 6.15
N LEU A 6 -8.01 -8.15 5.64
CA LEU A 6 -7.61 -6.80 6.02
C LEU A 6 -8.50 -5.81 5.28
N GLN A 7 -9.26 -5.04 6.02
CA GLN A 7 -10.20 -4.08 5.44
C GLN A 7 -9.57 -2.69 5.32
N THR A 8 -9.98 -1.97 4.27
CA THR A 8 -9.76 -0.54 4.08
C THR A 8 -11.10 0.12 3.76
N GLU A 9 -11.12 1.37 3.37
CA GLU A 9 -12.35 2.08 3.00
C GLU A 9 -13.07 1.37 1.83
N ARG A 10 -12.33 1.02 0.76
CA ARG A 10 -12.89 0.50 -0.50
C ARG A 10 -12.49 -0.94 -0.79
N LEU A 11 -11.50 -1.50 -0.09
CA LEU A 11 -10.89 -2.79 -0.40
C LEU A 11 -11.00 -3.78 0.75
N ALA A 12 -11.05 -5.06 0.38
CA ALA A 12 -10.77 -6.20 1.24
C ALA A 12 -9.52 -6.91 0.70
N LEU A 13 -8.48 -7.00 1.51
CA LEU A 13 -7.29 -7.78 1.20
C LEU A 13 -7.49 -9.16 1.83
N ARG A 14 -7.85 -10.14 1.01
CA ARG A 14 -8.18 -11.51 1.43
C ARG A 14 -7.20 -12.53 0.84
N ARG A 15 -7.24 -13.75 1.31
CA ARG A 15 -6.52 -14.85 0.67
C ARG A 15 -7.09 -15.13 -0.71
N PHE A 16 -6.22 -15.54 -1.62
CA PHE A 16 -6.66 -16.10 -2.89
C PHE A 16 -7.38 -17.43 -2.69
N THR A 17 -8.38 -17.68 -3.52
CA THR A 17 -9.10 -18.93 -3.65
C THR A 17 -8.95 -19.45 -5.09
N ARG A 18 -9.17 -20.74 -5.32
CA ARG A 18 -9.09 -21.29 -6.68
C ARG A 18 -10.12 -20.69 -7.62
N SER A 19 -11.25 -20.20 -7.10
CA SER A 19 -12.25 -19.47 -7.91
C SER A 19 -11.72 -18.16 -8.51
N ASP A 20 -10.63 -17.61 -7.96
CA ASP A 20 -9.99 -16.41 -8.49
C ASP A 20 -9.13 -16.68 -9.75
N ALA A 21 -8.83 -17.96 -10.07
CA ALA A 21 -7.88 -18.31 -11.11
C ALA A 21 -8.23 -17.73 -12.48
N ARG A 22 -9.52 -17.73 -12.85
CA ARG A 22 -9.98 -17.13 -14.09
C ARG A 22 -9.71 -15.63 -14.13
N ALA A 23 -10.16 -14.90 -13.13
CA ALA A 23 -9.96 -13.45 -13.06
C ALA A 23 -8.45 -13.10 -12.95
N LEU A 24 -7.68 -13.91 -12.22
CA LEU A 24 -6.22 -13.78 -12.14
C LEU A 24 -5.58 -13.90 -13.53
N THR A 25 -5.99 -14.91 -14.34
CA THR A 25 -5.48 -15.10 -15.69
C THR A 25 -5.78 -13.90 -16.59
N GLU A 26 -7.00 -13.38 -16.52
CA GLU A 26 -7.43 -12.23 -17.31
C GLU A 26 -6.67 -10.94 -16.90
N LEU A 27 -6.58 -10.66 -15.60
CA LEU A 27 -5.98 -9.42 -15.08
C LEU A 27 -4.45 -9.40 -15.17
N ALA A 28 -3.80 -10.49 -14.72
CA ALA A 28 -2.35 -10.56 -14.66
C ALA A 28 -1.71 -11.00 -15.98
N GLY A 29 -2.47 -11.70 -16.84
CA GLY A 29 -2.04 -12.14 -18.16
C GLY A 29 -1.94 -11.00 -19.19
N ALA A 30 -2.54 -9.84 -18.95
CA ALA A 30 -2.38 -8.66 -19.79
C ALA A 30 -0.90 -8.22 -19.82
N TRP A 31 -0.34 -7.98 -21.03
CA TRP A 31 1.08 -7.63 -21.17
C TRP A 31 1.46 -6.37 -20.39
N GLU A 32 0.59 -5.37 -20.37
CA GLU A 32 0.79 -4.13 -19.64
C GLU A 32 1.00 -4.34 -18.14
N VAL A 33 0.38 -5.39 -17.57
CA VAL A 33 0.59 -5.79 -16.18
C VAL A 33 1.80 -6.70 -16.06
N ALA A 34 1.84 -7.76 -16.87
CA ALA A 34 2.88 -8.78 -16.78
C ALA A 34 4.28 -8.21 -16.96
N ARG A 35 4.48 -7.26 -17.89
CA ARG A 35 5.80 -6.66 -18.21
C ARG A 35 6.50 -6.05 -16.99
N HIS A 36 5.76 -5.57 -16.01
CA HIS A 36 6.28 -4.95 -14.80
C HIS A 36 6.35 -5.90 -13.59
N THR A 37 6.07 -7.18 -13.80
CA THR A 37 6.13 -8.19 -12.74
C THR A 37 7.31 -9.13 -12.92
N ALA A 38 7.94 -9.52 -11.81
CA ALA A 38 9.13 -10.37 -11.87
C ALA A 38 8.80 -11.86 -12.12
N ARG A 39 7.66 -12.33 -11.63
CA ARG A 39 7.35 -13.77 -11.51
C ARG A 39 6.12 -14.23 -12.28
N ILE A 40 5.27 -13.32 -12.76
CA ILE A 40 4.07 -13.68 -13.52
C ILE A 40 4.48 -13.99 -14.96
N PRO A 41 4.28 -15.22 -15.46
CA PRO A 41 4.60 -15.56 -16.84
C PRO A 41 3.66 -14.83 -17.81
N HIS A 42 4.10 -14.69 -19.04
CA HIS A 42 3.26 -14.17 -20.12
C HIS A 42 3.44 -15.04 -21.37
N PRO A 43 2.37 -15.63 -21.90
CA PRO A 43 0.99 -15.60 -21.39
C PRO A 43 0.82 -16.36 -20.08
N LEU A 44 -0.15 -15.94 -19.26
CA LEU A 44 -0.52 -16.63 -18.03
C LEU A 44 -1.69 -17.57 -18.33
N GLY A 45 -1.44 -18.87 -18.34
CA GLY A 45 -2.48 -19.88 -18.53
C GLY A 45 -3.24 -20.22 -17.24
N PRO A 46 -4.45 -20.82 -17.31
CA PRO A 46 -5.26 -21.16 -16.13
C PRO A 46 -4.55 -22.07 -15.13
N LEU A 47 -3.87 -23.10 -15.58
CA LEU A 47 -3.10 -24.01 -14.70
C LEU A 47 -1.96 -23.30 -13.96
N ALA A 48 -1.29 -22.37 -14.64
CA ALA A 48 -0.25 -21.54 -14.03
C ALA A 48 -0.84 -20.61 -12.97
N ALA A 49 -2.03 -20.06 -13.21
CA ALA A 49 -2.74 -19.23 -12.25
C ALA A 49 -3.15 -20.03 -11.00
N GLU A 50 -3.70 -21.24 -11.17
CA GLU A 50 -4.03 -22.14 -10.04
C GLU A 50 -2.78 -22.53 -9.24
N SER A 51 -1.71 -22.91 -9.92
CA SER A 51 -0.44 -23.25 -9.28
C SER A 51 0.14 -22.07 -8.50
N TRP A 52 0.04 -20.86 -9.05
CA TRP A 52 0.46 -19.66 -8.37
C TRP A 52 -0.37 -19.39 -7.11
N ILE A 53 -1.71 -19.58 -7.17
CA ILE A 53 -2.60 -19.45 -6.00
C ILE A 53 -2.20 -20.45 -4.91
N ASP A 54 -1.98 -21.70 -5.28
CA ASP A 54 -1.58 -22.74 -4.31
C ASP A 54 -0.21 -22.40 -3.69
N GLY A 55 0.74 -21.87 -4.48
CA GLY A 55 2.03 -21.39 -4.00
C GLY A 55 1.90 -20.25 -2.98
N THR A 56 1.02 -19.26 -3.24
CA THR A 56 0.79 -18.16 -2.28
C THR A 56 0.26 -18.66 -0.94
N ARG A 57 -0.55 -19.73 -0.94
CA ARG A 57 -1.08 -20.35 0.29
C ARG A 57 0.02 -21.06 1.07
N ALA A 58 0.93 -21.74 0.37
CA ALA A 58 2.08 -22.38 0.98
C ALA A 58 3.04 -21.35 1.59
N ASP A 59 3.36 -20.28 0.87
CA ASP A 59 4.20 -19.18 1.36
C ASP A 59 3.62 -18.52 2.62
N MET A 60 2.30 -18.26 2.63
CA MET A 60 1.62 -17.71 3.79
C MET A 60 1.63 -18.69 4.99
N ALA A 61 1.49 -19.99 4.75
CA ALA A 61 1.54 -21.01 5.81
C ALA A 61 2.94 -21.11 6.41
N ALA A 62 3.97 -20.98 5.58
CA ALA A 62 5.37 -20.96 6.00
C ALA A 62 5.81 -19.65 6.64
N GLY A 63 4.99 -18.58 6.54
CA GLY A 63 5.37 -17.24 6.97
C GLY A 63 6.44 -16.58 6.10
N ALA A 64 6.67 -17.09 4.89
CA ALA A 64 7.65 -16.55 3.95
C ALA A 64 7.15 -15.31 3.22
N ALA A 65 5.86 -15.31 2.87
CA ALA A 65 5.21 -14.18 2.26
C ALA A 65 3.73 -14.08 2.66
N PHE A 66 3.20 -12.87 2.66
CA PHE A 66 1.78 -12.57 2.87
C PHE A 66 1.22 -12.01 1.58
N VAL A 67 0.52 -12.85 0.81
CA VAL A 67 -0.01 -12.50 -0.52
C VAL A 67 -1.52 -12.42 -0.46
N PHE A 68 -2.06 -11.26 -0.84
CA PHE A 68 -3.49 -10.97 -0.77
C PHE A 68 -4.08 -10.68 -2.15
N ALA A 69 -5.27 -11.21 -2.39
CA ALA A 69 -6.18 -10.75 -3.40
C ALA A 69 -6.70 -9.37 -2.99
N VAL A 70 -6.60 -8.41 -3.88
CA VAL A 70 -7.18 -7.07 -3.69
C VAL A 70 -8.59 -7.10 -4.28
N GLU A 71 -9.59 -7.14 -3.40
CA GLU A 71 -11.00 -7.21 -3.77
C GLU A 71 -11.67 -5.86 -3.49
N ARG A 72 -12.53 -5.41 -4.41
CA ARG A 72 -13.34 -4.22 -4.21
C ARG A 72 -14.58 -4.57 -3.39
N ARG A 73 -14.77 -3.89 -2.27
CA ARG A 73 -15.84 -4.19 -1.31
C ARG A 73 -17.25 -3.97 -1.84
N SER A 74 -17.42 -3.05 -2.79
CA SER A 74 -18.75 -2.67 -3.30
C SER A 74 -19.43 -3.76 -4.14
N ASP A 75 -18.64 -4.64 -4.79
CA ASP A 75 -19.13 -5.64 -5.74
C ASP A 75 -18.38 -6.98 -5.70
N GLY A 76 -17.39 -7.12 -4.84
CA GLY A 76 -16.58 -8.33 -4.72
C GLY A 76 -15.62 -8.57 -5.89
N ALA A 77 -15.43 -7.60 -6.80
CA ALA A 77 -14.54 -7.77 -7.94
C ALA A 77 -13.08 -7.89 -7.52
N LEU A 78 -12.37 -8.91 -8.06
CA LEU A 78 -10.93 -9.01 -7.95
C LEU A 78 -10.28 -7.91 -8.79
N LEU A 79 -9.44 -7.08 -8.17
CA LEU A 79 -8.73 -5.99 -8.84
C LEU A 79 -7.27 -6.33 -9.15
N GLY A 80 -6.68 -7.24 -8.38
CA GLY A 80 -5.26 -7.61 -8.50
C GLY A 80 -4.71 -8.25 -7.24
N SER A 81 -3.44 -8.01 -6.96
CA SER A 81 -2.73 -8.55 -5.80
C SER A 81 -1.86 -7.51 -5.11
N ALA A 82 -1.69 -7.67 -3.80
CA ALA A 82 -0.70 -6.96 -3.00
C ALA A 82 -0.06 -7.91 -2.00
N SER A 83 1.24 -7.79 -1.75
CA SER A 83 2.01 -8.74 -0.94
C SER A 83 3.15 -8.12 -0.15
N LEU A 84 3.53 -8.83 0.92
CA LEU A 84 4.76 -8.63 1.69
C LEU A 84 5.57 -9.93 1.65
N GLY A 85 6.71 -9.93 0.98
CA GLY A 85 7.70 -11.00 1.07
C GLY A 85 8.63 -10.73 2.25
N LEU A 86 8.76 -11.68 3.18
CA LEU A 86 9.64 -11.50 4.34
C LEU A 86 11.07 -11.90 3.99
N ASP A 87 12.01 -11.00 4.25
CA ASP A 87 13.45 -11.26 4.14
C ASP A 87 14.03 -11.42 5.55
N ALA A 88 14.09 -12.67 5.99
CA ALA A 88 14.62 -13.02 7.31
C ALA A 88 16.10 -12.60 7.46
N THR A 89 16.86 -12.52 6.37
CA THR A 89 18.28 -12.18 6.38
C THR A 89 18.53 -10.68 6.57
N ARG A 90 17.58 -9.85 6.11
CA ARG A 90 17.67 -8.37 6.16
C ARG A 90 16.73 -7.76 7.19
N GLY A 91 15.93 -8.58 7.90
CA GLY A 91 14.99 -8.10 8.91
C GLY A 91 13.90 -7.17 8.36
N GLY A 92 13.56 -7.31 7.08
CA GLY A 92 12.66 -6.44 6.37
C GLY A 92 11.56 -7.17 5.61
N ALA A 93 10.71 -6.42 4.93
CA ALA A 93 9.68 -6.94 4.04
C ALA A 93 9.72 -6.22 2.67
N GLU A 94 9.63 -7.00 1.61
CA GLU A 94 9.43 -6.51 0.25
C GLU A 94 7.95 -6.28 0.01
N LEU A 95 7.56 -5.05 -0.29
CA LEU A 95 6.22 -4.70 -0.72
C LEU A 95 6.13 -4.86 -2.24
N ALA A 96 5.19 -5.68 -2.70
CA ALA A 96 4.87 -5.79 -4.12
C ALA A 96 3.36 -5.72 -4.35
N TYR A 97 2.96 -5.22 -5.51
CA TYR A 97 1.56 -5.16 -5.93
C TYR A 97 1.44 -5.05 -7.44
N TRP A 98 0.32 -5.49 -7.95
CA TRP A 98 -0.15 -5.22 -9.31
C TRP A 98 -1.67 -5.16 -9.33
N LEU A 99 -2.23 -4.40 -10.23
CA LEU A 99 -3.67 -4.32 -10.50
C LEU A 99 -3.91 -4.51 -12.00
N GLY A 100 -5.06 -5.08 -12.34
CA GLY A 100 -5.54 -5.10 -13.71
C GLY A 100 -5.65 -3.68 -14.28
N ARG A 101 -5.41 -3.54 -15.58
CA ARG A 101 -5.31 -2.25 -16.29
C ARG A 101 -6.54 -1.36 -16.04
N ASP A 102 -7.74 -1.92 -16.09
CA ASP A 102 -9.00 -1.17 -15.94
C ASP A 102 -9.21 -0.58 -14.53
N HIS A 103 -8.34 -0.96 -13.59
CA HIS A 103 -8.39 -0.50 -12.20
C HIS A 103 -7.33 0.55 -11.87
N TRP A 104 -6.48 0.92 -12.84
CA TRP A 104 -5.44 1.92 -12.64
C TRP A 104 -6.01 3.34 -12.48
N GLY A 105 -5.22 4.24 -11.90
CA GLY A 105 -5.57 5.64 -11.75
C GLY A 105 -6.61 5.96 -10.67
N ARG A 106 -7.20 4.94 -10.02
CA ARG A 106 -8.29 5.08 -9.03
C ARG A 106 -7.83 5.08 -7.58
N GLY A 107 -6.52 5.01 -7.33
CA GLY A 107 -5.94 5.04 -5.98
C GLY A 107 -5.93 3.69 -5.24
N TYR A 108 -6.48 2.62 -5.80
CA TYR A 108 -6.56 1.31 -5.16
C TYR A 108 -5.18 0.72 -4.78
N ALA A 109 -4.18 0.86 -5.65
CA ALA A 109 -2.83 0.38 -5.33
C ALA A 109 -2.23 1.12 -4.13
N THR A 110 -2.44 2.43 -4.02
CA THR A 110 -1.98 3.23 -2.87
C THR A 110 -2.66 2.80 -1.58
N GLU A 111 -3.98 2.57 -1.63
CA GLU A 111 -4.77 2.13 -0.50
C GLU A 111 -4.34 0.74 0.01
N ALA A 112 -4.15 -0.21 -0.92
CA ALA A 112 -3.66 -1.56 -0.60
C ALA A 112 -2.22 -1.52 -0.04
N ALA A 113 -1.31 -0.78 -0.69
CA ALA A 113 0.08 -0.66 -0.27
C ALA A 113 0.20 -0.03 1.13
N ALA A 114 -0.51 1.07 1.40
CA ALA A 114 -0.52 1.71 2.71
C ALA A 114 -1.03 0.77 3.81
N ARG A 115 -2.07 -0.03 3.51
CA ARG A 115 -2.60 -1.03 4.45
C ARG A 115 -1.57 -2.13 4.76
N LEU A 116 -0.80 -2.58 3.75
CA LEU A 116 0.25 -3.57 3.95
C LEU A 116 1.47 -2.99 4.68
N VAL A 117 1.84 -1.75 4.44
CA VAL A 117 2.88 -1.07 5.24
C VAL A 117 2.48 -1.03 6.72
N GLY A 118 1.21 -0.72 7.01
CA GLY A 118 0.67 -0.81 8.36
C GLY A 118 0.77 -2.22 8.95
N LEU A 119 0.37 -3.26 8.20
CA LEU A 119 0.50 -4.65 8.62
C LEU A 119 1.96 -5.02 8.94
N ALA A 120 2.90 -4.62 8.08
CA ALA A 120 4.32 -4.90 8.24
C ALA A 120 4.87 -4.34 9.56
N PHE A 121 4.56 -3.10 9.88
CA PHE A 121 5.10 -2.44 11.07
C PHE A 121 4.32 -2.74 12.35
N GLN A 122 2.99 -2.79 12.30
CA GLN A 122 2.16 -2.97 13.50
C GLN A 122 2.05 -4.44 13.93
N THR A 123 1.88 -5.34 12.96
CA THR A 123 1.56 -6.74 13.26
C THR A 123 2.75 -7.66 13.09
N LEU A 124 3.49 -7.51 11.97
CA LEU A 124 4.63 -8.40 11.68
C LEU A 124 5.93 -7.92 12.37
N GLY A 125 5.96 -6.68 12.86
CA GLY A 125 7.06 -6.16 13.65
C GLY A 125 8.37 -5.95 12.86
N VAL A 126 8.31 -5.90 11.50
CA VAL A 126 9.53 -5.72 10.70
C VAL A 126 10.15 -4.35 10.94
N GLY A 127 11.48 -4.27 10.82
CA GLY A 127 12.21 -3.01 10.98
C GLY A 127 12.14 -2.09 9.75
N ARG A 128 11.88 -2.67 8.57
CA ARG A 128 11.95 -1.96 7.30
C ARG A 128 10.99 -2.56 6.26
N VAL A 129 10.37 -1.70 5.46
CA VAL A 129 9.67 -2.08 4.23
C VAL A 129 10.41 -1.48 3.04
N TRP A 130 10.62 -2.28 2.00
CA TRP A 130 11.23 -1.81 0.76
C TRP A 130 10.45 -2.32 -0.46
N ALA A 131 10.64 -1.68 -1.59
CA ALA A 131 10.05 -2.07 -2.87
C ALA A 131 10.95 -1.65 -4.02
N ALA A 132 10.84 -2.36 -5.15
CA ALA A 132 11.45 -1.97 -6.40
C ALA A 132 10.37 -1.69 -7.45
N ALA A 133 10.55 -0.63 -8.22
CA ALA A 133 9.71 -0.32 -9.36
C ALA A 133 10.59 -0.16 -10.60
N HIS A 134 10.13 -0.63 -11.77
CA HIS A 134 10.82 -0.35 -13.03
C HIS A 134 11.01 1.16 -13.20
N ASP A 135 12.14 1.58 -13.73
CA ASP A 135 12.51 2.99 -13.90
C ASP A 135 11.58 3.77 -14.85
N ASP A 136 10.86 3.06 -15.73
CA ASP A 136 9.82 3.62 -16.60
C ASP A 136 8.42 3.62 -15.93
N ASN A 137 8.24 2.93 -14.79
CA ASN A 137 6.94 2.80 -14.13
C ASN A 137 6.64 3.95 -13.15
N ARG A 138 6.45 5.15 -13.70
CA ARG A 138 6.13 6.36 -12.92
C ARG A 138 4.88 6.21 -12.06
N ALA A 139 3.93 5.35 -12.47
CA ALA A 139 2.71 5.10 -11.70
C ALA A 139 3.03 4.37 -10.39
N SER A 140 3.85 3.30 -10.45
CA SER A 140 4.29 2.57 -9.26
C SER A 140 5.11 3.47 -8.32
N MET A 141 6.05 4.25 -8.84
CA MET A 141 6.83 5.20 -8.02
C MET A 141 5.94 6.19 -7.25
N ARG A 142 4.85 6.67 -7.88
CA ARG A 142 3.87 7.54 -7.18
C ARG A 142 3.11 6.81 -6.08
N VAL A 143 2.78 5.54 -6.28
CA VAL A 143 2.15 4.69 -5.26
C VAL A 143 3.10 4.53 -4.09
N LEU A 144 4.35 4.12 -4.32
CA LEU A 144 5.35 3.93 -3.27
C LEU A 144 5.55 5.19 -2.43
N ARG A 145 5.73 6.33 -3.08
CA ARG A 145 5.87 7.62 -2.40
C ARG A 145 4.65 7.98 -1.55
N LYS A 146 3.43 7.77 -2.07
CA LYS A 146 2.18 8.03 -1.33
C LYS A 146 1.98 7.07 -0.16
N SER A 147 2.58 5.88 -0.23
CA SER A 147 2.58 4.90 0.87
C SER A 147 3.71 5.12 1.88
N GLY A 148 4.48 6.22 1.73
CA GLY A 148 5.53 6.62 2.66
C GLY A 148 6.94 6.17 2.30
N LEU A 149 7.11 5.30 1.29
CA LEU A 149 8.43 4.85 0.86
C LEU A 149 9.14 5.97 0.09
N ARG A 150 10.45 6.12 0.33
CA ARG A 150 11.29 7.12 -0.32
C ARG A 150 12.26 6.47 -1.27
N PHE A 151 12.58 7.13 -2.37
CA PHE A 151 13.65 6.70 -3.29
C PHE A 151 14.99 6.62 -2.54
N GLU A 152 15.74 5.59 -2.83
CA GLU A 152 17.05 5.36 -2.21
C GLU A 152 18.17 5.24 -3.23
N ARG A 153 17.95 4.45 -4.28
CA ARG A 153 18.94 4.21 -5.33
C ARG A 153 18.32 3.59 -6.55
N SER A 154 18.92 3.80 -7.68
CA SER A 154 18.69 3.01 -8.90
C SER A 154 19.58 1.75 -8.91
N GLY A 155 19.15 0.75 -9.64
CA GLY A 155 19.87 -0.51 -9.78
C GLY A 155 19.23 -1.46 -10.76
N SER A 156 19.52 -2.74 -10.63
CA SER A 156 18.99 -3.78 -11.50
C SER A 156 18.35 -4.88 -10.64
N LEU A 157 17.26 -5.44 -11.15
CA LEU A 157 16.56 -6.58 -10.54
C LEU A 157 16.41 -7.69 -11.58
N HIS A 158 16.76 -8.91 -11.21
CA HIS A 158 16.53 -10.07 -12.07
C HIS A 158 15.03 -10.39 -12.10
N LEU A 159 14.49 -10.54 -13.30
CA LEU A 159 13.09 -10.84 -13.56
C LEU A 159 12.97 -12.25 -14.16
N PRO A 160 12.79 -13.31 -13.36
CA PRO A 160 12.79 -14.70 -13.84
C PRO A 160 11.80 -14.93 -14.98
N ALA A 161 10.60 -14.37 -14.89
CA ALA A 161 9.58 -14.53 -15.92
C ALA A 161 9.84 -13.72 -17.20
N ARG A 162 10.90 -12.87 -17.23
CA ARG A 162 11.31 -12.07 -18.40
C ARG A 162 12.64 -12.53 -18.99
N GLY A 163 13.28 -13.52 -18.35
CA GLY A 163 14.57 -14.08 -18.83
C GLY A 163 15.75 -13.12 -18.72
N GLY A 164 15.66 -12.06 -17.95
CA GLY A 164 16.72 -11.07 -17.85
C GLY A 164 16.62 -10.17 -16.62
N ALA A 165 17.41 -9.11 -16.63
CA ALA A 165 17.40 -8.07 -15.63
C ALA A 165 16.78 -6.79 -16.18
N ALA A 166 16.11 -6.02 -15.32
CA ALA A 166 15.56 -4.72 -15.66
C ALA A 166 16.13 -3.64 -14.74
N ALA A 167 16.24 -2.42 -15.28
CA ALA A 167 16.53 -1.24 -14.48
C ALA A 167 15.35 -0.92 -13.56
N VAL A 168 15.65 -0.69 -12.29
CA VAL A 168 14.66 -0.43 -11.26
C VAL A 168 15.14 0.65 -10.29
N ASP A 169 14.17 1.34 -9.70
CA ASP A 169 14.39 2.25 -8.58
C ASP A 169 13.93 1.58 -7.28
N PHE A 170 14.86 1.49 -6.32
CA PHE A 170 14.59 0.98 -4.99
C PHE A 170 14.07 2.09 -4.09
N HIS A 171 13.02 1.76 -3.36
CA HIS A 171 12.37 2.64 -2.39
C HIS A 171 12.30 1.94 -1.05
N GLY A 172 12.45 2.69 0.04
CA GLY A 172 12.42 2.15 1.38
C GLY A 172 11.73 3.05 2.40
N LEU A 173 11.32 2.42 3.51
CA LEU A 173 10.75 3.09 4.67
C LEU A 173 11.16 2.31 5.92
N ASP A 174 11.86 2.97 6.84
CA ASP A 174 12.20 2.40 8.14
C ASP A 174 11.04 2.60 9.13
N ARG A 175 10.86 1.65 10.05
CA ARG A 175 9.81 1.70 11.08
C ARG A 175 9.84 3.01 11.90
N ARG A 176 11.00 3.52 12.21
CA ARG A 176 11.17 4.78 12.98
C ARG A 176 10.60 6.01 12.25
N ASP A 177 10.58 5.98 10.91
CA ASP A 177 10.09 7.07 10.06
C ASP A 177 8.62 6.91 9.68
N TRP A 178 8.07 5.72 9.91
CA TRP A 178 6.66 5.44 9.63
C TRP A 178 5.73 6.11 10.65
N ARG A 179 4.63 6.63 10.14
CA ARG A 179 3.52 7.14 10.96
C ARG A 179 2.24 6.43 10.53
N PRO A 180 1.48 5.85 11.48
CA PRO A 180 0.20 5.25 11.15
C PRO A 180 -0.72 6.29 10.52
N ALA A 181 -1.45 5.86 9.48
CA ALA A 181 -2.58 6.66 9.02
C ALA A 181 -3.60 6.78 10.17
N PRO A 182 -4.28 7.92 10.32
CA PRO A 182 -5.35 8.04 11.30
C PRO A 182 -6.40 6.96 11.03
N GLU A 183 -6.89 6.33 12.10
CA GLU A 183 -7.97 5.34 12.01
C GLU A 183 -9.18 5.96 11.29
N PRO A 184 -9.84 5.22 10.38
CA PRO A 184 -11.06 5.70 9.75
C PRO A 184 -12.09 6.08 10.82
N GLY A 185 -12.55 7.32 10.80
CA GLY A 185 -13.48 7.86 11.80
C GLY A 185 -12.83 8.56 12.99
N THR A 186 -11.51 8.48 13.13
CA THR A 186 -10.81 9.31 14.12
C THR A 186 -10.53 10.68 13.48
N LEU A 187 -11.22 11.70 13.94
CA LEU A 187 -10.87 13.08 13.56
C LEU A 187 -9.42 13.33 13.99
N PRO A 188 -8.60 13.92 13.11
CA PRO A 188 -7.24 14.27 13.50
C PRO A 188 -7.31 15.20 14.72
N THR A 189 -6.60 14.85 15.79
CA THR A 189 -6.47 15.73 16.94
C THR A 189 -5.75 16.99 16.48
N LEU A 190 -6.49 18.06 16.32
CA LEU A 190 -5.94 19.35 15.98
C LEU A 190 -5.39 19.97 17.28
N TYR A 191 -4.05 19.99 17.42
CA TYR A 191 -3.42 20.76 18.47
C TYR A 191 -3.54 22.24 18.12
N VAL A 192 -4.45 22.94 18.76
CA VAL A 192 -4.59 24.40 18.65
C VAL A 192 -3.79 25.00 19.80
N GLY A 193 -2.62 25.54 19.52
CA GLY A 193 -1.91 26.41 20.46
C GLY A 193 -2.70 27.72 20.54
N ALA A 194 -3.36 27.97 21.64
CA ALA A 194 -3.99 29.28 21.93
C ALA A 194 -3.09 30.05 22.88
N ALA A 195 -2.62 31.23 22.42
CA ALA A 195 -2.06 32.24 23.32
C ALA A 195 -3.17 33.25 23.62
N ALA A 196 -3.57 33.34 24.87
CA ALA A 196 -4.45 34.42 25.34
C ALA A 196 -3.58 35.65 25.63
N LEU A 197 -3.80 36.73 24.90
CA LEU A 197 -3.26 38.03 25.22
C LEU A 197 -4.24 38.71 26.17
N ILE A 198 -3.81 39.02 27.37
CA ILE A 198 -4.59 39.72 28.39
C ILE A 198 -4.01 41.11 28.49
N ASP A 199 -4.87 42.16 28.39
CA ASP A 199 -4.45 43.56 28.57
C ASP A 199 -4.37 43.92 30.07
N ALA A 200 -3.94 45.17 30.33
CA ALA A 200 -3.80 45.67 31.68
C ALA A 200 -5.11 45.78 32.50
N ASP A 201 -6.25 45.61 31.84
CA ASP A 201 -7.61 45.65 32.41
C ASP A 201 -8.24 44.23 32.49
N ASP A 202 -7.42 43.16 32.43
CA ASP A 202 -7.84 41.74 32.42
C ASP A 202 -8.78 41.33 31.29
N ARG A 203 -8.77 42.05 30.14
CA ARG A 203 -9.56 41.70 28.99
C ARG A 203 -8.79 40.78 28.07
N VAL A 204 -9.44 39.73 27.61
CA VAL A 204 -8.86 38.74 26.69
C VAL A 204 -9.05 39.22 25.24
N LEU A 205 -7.97 39.34 24.49
CA LEU A 205 -8.03 39.63 23.08
C LEU A 205 -8.49 38.38 22.29
N ILE A 206 -9.69 38.43 21.74
CA ILE A 206 -10.22 37.38 20.87
C ILE A 206 -10.08 37.81 19.42
N ALA A 207 -9.22 37.12 18.68
CA ALA A 207 -9.07 37.32 17.24
C ALA A 207 -10.05 36.44 16.45
N LYS A 208 -10.87 37.07 15.60
CA LYS A 208 -11.74 36.36 14.69
C LYS A 208 -10.95 35.78 13.52
N ARG A 209 -11.10 34.49 13.22
CA ARG A 209 -10.43 33.87 12.09
C ARG A 209 -10.90 34.47 10.75
N PRO A 210 -9.97 34.71 9.82
CA PRO A 210 -10.32 35.22 8.51
C PRO A 210 -11.09 34.18 7.67
N PRO A 211 -11.90 34.62 6.71
CA PRO A 211 -12.59 33.76 5.77
C PRO A 211 -11.60 32.80 5.04
N GLY A 212 -12.04 31.58 4.75
CA GLY A 212 -11.25 30.58 4.02
C GLY A 212 -10.34 29.71 4.89
N LYS A 213 -10.27 29.89 6.19
CA LYS A 213 -9.62 28.98 7.13
C LYS A 213 -10.64 28.05 7.79
N ALA A 214 -10.20 26.84 8.16
CA ALA A 214 -11.06 25.91 8.90
C ALA A 214 -11.65 26.61 10.13
N MET A 215 -12.97 26.42 10.38
CA MET A 215 -13.72 27.06 11.46
C MET A 215 -13.76 28.61 11.37
N ALA A 216 -13.77 29.16 10.14
CA ALA A 216 -13.94 30.61 9.94
C ALA A 216 -15.22 31.13 10.60
N GLY A 217 -15.14 32.29 11.27
CA GLY A 217 -16.28 32.89 11.94
C GLY A 217 -16.52 32.48 13.40
N LEU A 218 -15.84 31.45 13.89
CA LEU A 218 -15.88 31.09 15.33
C LEU A 218 -14.79 31.87 16.08
N GLY A 219 -15.17 32.48 17.20
CA GLY A 219 -14.20 33.08 18.14
C GLY A 219 -13.34 31.99 18.78
N GLY A 220 -12.09 32.25 18.97
CA GLY A 220 -11.25 31.38 19.81
C GLY A 220 -11.52 31.68 21.28
N PHE A 221 -12.06 30.72 21.97
CA PHE A 221 -12.37 30.61 23.40
C PHE A 221 -13.41 31.56 24.02
N PRO A 222 -14.24 30.98 24.91
CA PRO A 222 -14.87 31.80 25.95
C PRO A 222 -13.82 32.25 26.95
#